data_149fa2eb5f4d96dd3466c082d06da664
#
_entry.id   149fa2eb5f4d96dd3466c082d06da664
#
_cell.length_a   1.000
_cell.length_b   1.000
_cell.length_c   1.000
_cell.angle_alpha   90.00
_cell.angle_beta   90.00
_cell.angle_gamma   90.00
#
_symmetry.space_group_name_H-M   'P 1'
#
loop_
_entity.id
_entity.type
_entity.pdbx_description
1 polymer ?
#
loop_
_entity_poly.entity_id
_entity_poly.type
_entity_poly.pdbx_seq_one_letter_code
_entity_poly.pdbx_strand_id
1 'polypeptide(L)'
;MGAKWENSRHVNDILEDEMHLEDEICHNARKNCASCKCPREDHDVCHEEWVSVRSRLGLKGDESRGPIGVDPREKGLAWAPPGLPWHKVEEYLSMLPEISVPRLGTPGERQRDRQLAIQLPKQDLARAYCRHLDPKDASSADDFMAARNEIALDIGSVQEVSEKGLECGVCGSSLKYGSLAVSASKVGLLFHPACFRCTDCKELLIDLAYCVHDDTLFCERHYAEQLKPRCAACDELIFSGEFTKAMNKEWHSGHFCCWQCDESLTGQRYVLRDEHPYCIKCYESVFANSCEQCSKIIGIESKDLSYKDKQWHEACFFCTKCKVSLVDKQFGSKVDKIYCSNCYDAQFATRCDACGDIFRAGTKKMEYKTRQWHEKCFCCVVCRNPIGTKSFIPREQEIYCAACYEDKFATRCVKCNKIITSGGVTYKNEPWHRDCFTCSNCNNSLAGQRFTSRDDKPYCADCFGELFAKRCTACSRPITGIGGTRFISFEDRHWHNDCFICAGCKASLVGRGFITDGEDIICPECAKLKLM
;
A
#
# COMPACT_ATOMS: atom_id res chain seq x y z
N MET A 1 -10.44 -27.42 -1.03
CA MET A 1 -9.98 -27.57 0.37
C MET A 1 -8.77 -26.65 0.52
N GLY A 2 -8.97 -25.52 1.15
CA GLY A 2 -7.94 -24.51 1.35
C GLY A 2 -7.11 -24.83 2.57
N ALA A 3 -5.81 -24.76 2.45
CA ALA A 3 -4.89 -24.73 3.57
C ALA A 3 -4.48 -23.26 3.79
N LYS A 4 -4.99 -22.69 4.87
CA LYS A 4 -4.53 -21.44 5.45
C LYS A 4 -3.17 -21.68 6.09
N TRP A 5 -2.21 -20.82 5.79
CA TRP A 5 -0.98 -20.71 6.57
C TRP A 5 -1.26 -19.81 7.77
N GLU A 6 -1.32 -20.41 8.95
CA GLU A 6 -1.30 -19.70 10.22
C GLU A 6 0.15 -19.44 10.63
N ASN A 7 0.44 -18.19 10.94
CA ASN A 7 1.66 -17.74 11.60
C ASN A 7 1.83 -18.43 12.96
N SER A 8 2.80 -19.30 13.10
CA SER A 8 3.23 -19.77 14.41
C SER A 8 4.32 -18.83 14.97
N ARG A 9 3.93 -17.97 15.89
CA ARG A 9 4.84 -17.32 16.87
C ARG A 9 5.22 -18.37 17.91
N HIS A 10 6.16 -19.25 17.63
CA HIS A 10 6.71 -20.17 18.63
C HIS A 10 8.02 -20.80 18.13
N VAL A 11 8.93 -20.00 17.58
CA VAL A 11 10.26 -20.47 17.18
C VAL A 11 11.38 -19.73 17.95
N ASN A 12 11.04 -18.71 18.73
CA ASN A 12 12.07 -17.92 19.42
C ASN A 12 12.52 -18.47 20.79
N ASP A 13 11.83 -19.46 21.36
CA ASP A 13 12.15 -19.96 22.72
C ASP A 13 12.99 -21.26 22.74
N ILE A 14 13.36 -21.81 21.58
CA ILE A 14 14.17 -23.06 21.51
C ILE A 14 15.59 -22.80 20.96
N LEU A 15 15.88 -21.59 20.49
CA LEU A 15 17.17 -21.28 19.84
C LEU A 15 18.19 -20.63 20.79
N GLU A 16 17.87 -20.32 22.05
CA GLU A 16 18.82 -19.73 22.99
C GLU A 16 19.84 -20.70 23.56
N ASP A 17 19.55 -21.99 23.61
CA ASP A 17 20.47 -23.01 24.18
C ASP A 17 21.40 -23.69 23.15
N GLU A 18 21.16 -23.56 21.86
CA GLU A 18 22.04 -24.10 20.80
C GLU A 18 23.05 -23.09 20.22
N MET A 19 22.92 -21.80 20.56
CA MET A 19 23.79 -20.74 20.02
C MET A 19 25.23 -20.76 20.58
N HIS A 20 25.51 -21.47 21.66
CA HIS A 20 26.84 -21.50 22.26
C HIS A 20 27.84 -22.48 21.61
N LEU A 21 27.40 -23.34 20.69
CA LEU A 21 28.25 -24.31 20.01
C LEU A 21 28.53 -24.02 18.53
N GLU A 22 27.87 -22.99 17.95
CA GLU A 22 28.03 -22.65 16.53
C GLU A 22 28.91 -21.44 16.24
N ASP A 23 29.43 -20.74 17.27
CA ASP A 23 30.31 -19.58 17.09
C ASP A 23 31.64 -19.91 16.39
N GLU A 24 32.06 -21.18 16.33
CA GLU A 24 33.20 -21.62 15.53
C GLU A 24 32.91 -21.80 14.04
N ILE A 25 31.64 -21.89 13.63
CA ILE A 25 31.23 -22.17 12.24
C ILE A 25 30.93 -20.89 11.44
N CYS A 26 30.67 -19.77 12.13
CA CYS A 26 30.36 -18.47 11.50
C CYS A 26 31.57 -17.81 10.79
N HIS A 27 32.70 -18.42 10.79
CA HIS A 27 33.94 -17.84 10.31
C HIS A 27 34.27 -18.13 8.83
N ASN A 28 33.31 -18.52 8.04
CA ASN A 28 33.57 -18.76 6.63
C ASN A 28 33.34 -17.48 5.79
N ALA A 29 34.19 -17.27 4.81
CA ALA A 29 34.33 -16.19 3.82
C ALA A 29 33.07 -15.46 3.31
N ARG A 30 31.96 -15.50 4.03
CA ARG A 30 30.67 -14.89 3.65
C ARG A 30 30.43 -13.62 4.49
N LYS A 31 29.96 -12.56 3.85
CA LYS A 31 29.53 -11.33 4.54
C LYS A 31 28.40 -11.56 5.53
N ASN A 32 27.61 -12.59 5.31
CA ASN A 32 26.45 -12.92 6.13
C ASN A 32 26.64 -14.28 6.79
N CYS A 33 26.13 -14.40 7.98
CA CYS A 33 26.11 -15.66 8.73
C CYS A 33 25.49 -16.79 7.89
N ALA A 34 26.10 -17.96 7.93
CA ALA A 34 25.57 -19.14 7.22
C ALA A 34 24.19 -19.58 7.77
N SER A 35 23.99 -19.40 9.07
CA SER A 35 22.77 -19.79 9.78
C SER A 35 21.64 -18.75 9.65
N CYS A 36 21.84 -17.53 10.14
CA CYS A 36 20.78 -16.51 10.19
C CYS A 36 20.74 -15.54 9.01
N LYS A 37 21.76 -15.59 8.11
CA LYS A 37 21.91 -14.70 6.93
C LYS A 37 22.02 -13.20 7.25
N CYS A 38 22.13 -12.83 8.53
CA CYS A 38 22.34 -11.44 8.94
C CYS A 38 23.79 -11.01 8.63
N PRO A 39 24.04 -9.70 8.49
CA PRO A 39 25.38 -9.15 8.38
C PRO A 39 26.25 -9.52 9.57
N ARG A 40 27.56 -9.61 9.35
CA ARG A 40 28.52 -9.96 10.41
C ARG A 40 28.49 -8.97 11.58
N GLU A 41 28.24 -7.71 11.30
CA GLU A 41 28.11 -6.64 12.29
C GLU A 41 26.90 -6.77 13.23
N ASP A 42 25.91 -7.60 12.88
CA ASP A 42 24.72 -7.86 13.70
C ASP A 42 24.94 -9.00 14.71
N HIS A 43 26.08 -9.69 14.67
CA HIS A 43 26.45 -10.70 15.66
C HIS A 43 27.14 -10.05 16.87
N ASP A 44 26.75 -10.49 18.06
CA ASP A 44 27.40 -10.04 19.30
C ASP A 44 28.92 -10.33 19.25
N VAL A 45 29.69 -9.30 19.55
CA VAL A 45 31.15 -9.45 19.68
C VAL A 45 31.44 -10.17 20.99
N CYS A 46 32.11 -11.33 20.94
CA CYS A 46 32.47 -12.09 22.14
C CYS A 46 33.21 -11.21 23.17
N HIS A 47 32.72 -11.19 24.40
CA HIS A 47 33.20 -10.33 25.50
C HIS A 47 34.64 -10.57 25.95
N GLU A 48 35.33 -11.61 25.46
CA GLU A 48 36.70 -11.95 25.91
C GLU A 48 37.81 -11.04 25.34
N GLU A 49 37.48 -10.08 24.47
CA GLU A 49 38.46 -9.24 23.79
C GLU A 49 38.51 -7.79 24.27
N TRP A 50 38.33 -7.56 25.54
CA TRP A 50 38.45 -6.22 26.17
C TRP A 50 39.89 -5.72 26.26
N VAL A 51 40.68 -5.92 25.21
CA VAL A 51 41.98 -5.30 25.05
C VAL A 51 41.78 -3.83 24.74
N SER A 52 42.52 -2.93 25.39
CA SER A 52 42.47 -1.50 25.07
C SER A 52 42.77 -1.30 23.58
N VAL A 53 42.11 -0.33 22.92
CA VAL A 53 42.37 0.01 21.50
C VAL A 53 43.87 0.21 21.25
N ARG A 54 44.57 0.80 22.19
CA ARG A 54 46.03 1.02 22.15
C ARG A 54 46.82 -0.29 22.08
N SER A 55 46.47 -1.26 22.93
CA SER A 55 47.06 -2.60 22.91
C SER A 55 46.71 -3.34 21.62
N ARG A 56 45.47 -3.22 21.16
CA ARG A 56 45.01 -3.82 19.91
C ARG A 56 45.78 -3.28 18.68
N LEU A 57 46.14 -2.00 18.70
CA LEU A 57 46.94 -1.35 17.67
C LEU A 57 48.44 -1.63 17.79
N GLY A 58 48.90 -2.38 18.79
CA GLY A 58 50.30 -2.67 19.01
C GLY A 58 51.13 -1.44 19.40
N LEU A 59 50.49 -0.36 19.82
CA LEU A 59 51.16 0.87 20.22
C LEU A 59 51.78 0.69 21.59
N LYS A 60 53.13 0.59 21.66
CA LYS A 60 53.90 0.54 22.91
C LYS A 60 53.74 1.86 23.63
N GLY A 61 53.21 1.87 24.82
CA GLY A 61 53.07 3.05 25.68
C GLY A 61 52.40 2.70 26.98
N ASP A 62 52.68 3.54 27.98
CA ASP A 62 52.23 3.38 29.35
C ASP A 62 50.72 3.10 29.44
N GLU A 63 50.37 1.84 29.71
CA GLU A 63 48.97 1.40 29.93
C GLU A 63 48.37 2.06 31.20
N SER A 64 49.20 2.76 31.99
CA SER A 64 48.81 3.44 33.21
C SER A 64 48.04 4.75 33.02
N ARG A 65 47.80 5.21 31.77
CA ARG A 65 47.10 6.47 31.51
C ARG A 65 45.63 6.28 31.19
N GLY A 66 44.92 5.54 32.01
CA GLY A 66 43.49 5.79 32.21
C GLY A 66 43.25 7.20 32.79
N PRO A 67 42.02 7.64 32.97
CA PRO A 67 41.75 8.84 33.77
C PRO A 67 42.50 8.73 35.07
N ILE A 68 43.23 9.79 35.47
CA ILE A 68 44.19 9.74 36.57
C ILE A 68 43.55 9.03 37.78
N GLY A 69 43.99 7.78 38.06
CA GLY A 69 43.72 7.04 39.27
C GLY A 69 42.43 6.20 39.35
N VAL A 70 41.64 6.04 38.29
CA VAL A 70 40.37 5.27 38.35
C VAL A 70 40.13 4.52 37.05
N ASP A 71 39.76 3.23 37.11
CA ASP A 71 39.29 2.47 35.97
C ASP A 71 37.93 3.01 35.51
N PRO A 72 37.74 3.35 34.20
CA PRO A 72 36.45 3.80 33.66
C PRO A 72 35.28 2.87 33.99
N ARG A 73 35.51 1.56 34.07
CA ARG A 73 34.48 0.56 34.39
C ARG A 73 33.93 0.70 35.81
N GLU A 74 34.78 1.05 36.80
CA GLU A 74 34.33 1.31 38.17
C GLU A 74 33.36 2.50 38.24
N LYS A 75 33.38 3.35 37.20
CA LYS A 75 32.49 4.50 37.05
C LYS A 75 31.34 4.26 36.06
N GLY A 76 31.16 3.02 35.61
CA GLY A 76 30.09 2.65 34.69
C GLY A 76 30.31 3.06 33.21
N LEU A 77 31.58 3.22 32.82
CA LEU A 77 31.96 3.55 31.44
C LEU A 77 32.79 2.42 30.82
N ALA A 78 32.51 2.08 29.56
CA ALA A 78 33.33 1.13 28.82
C ALA A 78 34.68 1.72 28.39
N TRP A 79 34.75 3.04 28.27
CA TRP A 79 35.97 3.78 27.95
C TRP A 79 35.87 5.23 28.41
N ALA A 80 37.03 5.84 28.70
CA ALA A 80 37.18 7.26 28.95
C ALA A 80 38.50 7.78 28.38
N PRO A 81 38.60 9.08 28.00
CA PRO A 81 39.84 9.65 27.45
C PRO A 81 40.99 9.50 28.44
N PRO A 82 42.14 8.93 28.00
CA PRO A 82 43.28 8.76 28.85
C PRO A 82 43.91 10.10 29.24
N GLY A 83 44.49 10.16 30.47
CA GLY A 83 45.23 11.33 30.97
C GLY A 83 44.35 12.52 31.40
N LEU A 84 43.04 12.45 31.27
CA LEU A 84 42.12 13.50 31.67
C LEU A 84 41.72 13.34 33.14
N PRO A 85 41.69 14.42 33.97
CA PRO A 85 41.14 14.34 35.32
C PRO A 85 39.68 13.93 35.30
N TRP A 86 39.26 13.09 36.28
CA TRP A 86 37.94 12.48 36.27
C TRP A 86 36.78 13.50 36.17
N HIS A 87 36.89 14.65 36.83
CA HIS A 87 35.88 15.70 36.79
C HIS A 87 35.68 16.30 35.37
N LYS A 88 36.69 16.19 34.49
CA LYS A 88 36.64 16.63 33.10
C LYS A 88 36.17 15.54 32.13
N VAL A 89 36.18 14.29 32.56
CA VAL A 89 35.66 13.17 31.74
C VAL A 89 34.17 13.37 31.46
N GLU A 90 33.38 13.71 32.48
CA GLU A 90 31.95 13.97 32.31
C GLU A 90 31.70 15.21 31.42
N GLU A 91 32.52 16.25 31.51
CA GLU A 91 32.48 17.40 30.63
C GLU A 91 32.73 16.98 29.17
N TYR A 92 33.76 16.18 28.91
CA TYR A 92 34.05 15.63 27.57
C TYR A 92 32.89 14.80 27.03
N LEU A 93 32.36 13.88 27.85
CA LEU A 93 31.24 13.01 27.42
C LEU A 93 29.97 13.80 27.12
N SER A 94 29.74 14.93 27.81
CA SER A 94 28.59 15.81 27.53
C SER A 94 28.67 16.52 26.16
N MET A 95 29.87 16.60 25.60
CA MET A 95 30.08 17.19 24.24
C MET A 95 29.82 16.18 23.11
N LEU A 96 29.67 14.90 23.42
CA LEU A 96 29.38 13.83 22.46
C LEU A 96 27.88 13.66 22.27
N PRO A 97 27.45 13.14 21.12
CA PRO A 97 26.07 12.68 20.96
C PRO A 97 25.74 11.60 22.00
N GLU A 98 24.56 11.65 22.60
CA GLU A 98 24.15 10.74 23.68
C GLU A 98 24.32 9.25 23.33
N ILE A 99 23.98 8.89 22.07
CA ILE A 99 24.16 7.52 21.55
C ILE A 99 25.62 7.06 21.47
N SER A 100 26.57 7.99 21.49
CA SER A 100 28.02 7.71 21.39
C SER A 100 28.71 7.72 22.76
N VAL A 101 27.99 8.01 23.84
CA VAL A 101 28.56 7.98 25.18
C VAL A 101 28.64 6.53 25.67
N PRO A 102 29.83 5.96 25.90
CA PRO A 102 30.04 4.53 26.13
C PRO A 102 29.73 4.13 27.60
N ARG A 103 28.50 4.33 28.08
CA ARG A 103 28.05 3.89 29.39
C ARG A 103 27.70 2.41 29.39
N LEU A 104 28.17 1.66 30.37
CA LEU A 104 27.90 0.22 30.49
C LEU A 104 26.39 -0.08 30.55
N GLY A 105 25.96 -1.12 29.86
CA GLY A 105 24.56 -1.54 29.78
C GLY A 105 23.67 -0.63 28.90
N THR A 106 24.22 0.37 28.21
CA THR A 106 23.47 1.32 27.39
C THR A 106 23.65 1.08 25.90
N PRO A 107 22.79 1.72 25.03
CA PRO A 107 23.04 1.73 23.59
C PRO A 107 24.41 2.28 23.20
N GLY A 108 25.01 3.16 24.00
CA GLY A 108 26.33 3.72 23.73
C GLY A 108 27.46 2.70 23.84
N GLU A 109 27.36 1.74 24.74
CA GLU A 109 28.32 0.63 24.82
C GLU A 109 28.21 -0.24 23.54
N ARG A 110 27.01 -0.64 23.16
CA ARG A 110 26.79 -1.41 21.92
C ARG A 110 27.24 -0.66 20.67
N GLN A 111 27.05 0.64 20.65
CA GLN A 111 27.54 1.47 19.54
C GLN A 111 29.08 1.47 19.50
N ARG A 112 29.74 1.57 20.64
CA ARG A 112 31.20 1.48 20.74
C ARG A 112 31.71 0.12 20.26
N ASP A 113 31.09 -0.98 20.69
CA ASP A 113 31.48 -2.33 20.26
C ASP A 113 31.33 -2.51 18.76
N ARG A 114 30.23 -2.01 18.19
CA ARG A 114 30.05 -1.97 16.74
C ARG A 114 31.14 -1.15 16.03
N GLN A 115 31.48 0.02 16.57
CA GLN A 115 32.54 0.85 16.01
C GLN A 115 33.90 0.16 16.10
N LEU A 116 34.21 -0.55 17.19
CA LEU A 116 35.43 -1.35 17.33
C LEU A 116 35.54 -2.41 16.22
N ALA A 117 34.45 -3.10 15.90
CA ALA A 117 34.43 -4.12 14.86
C ALA A 117 34.59 -3.52 13.46
N ILE A 118 33.95 -2.36 13.22
CA ILE A 118 33.95 -1.71 11.90
C ILE A 118 35.24 -0.92 11.66
N GLN A 119 35.66 -0.07 12.60
CA GLN A 119 36.76 0.86 12.40
C GLN A 119 38.14 0.23 12.61
N LEU A 120 38.21 -0.84 13.42
CA LEU A 120 39.45 -1.55 13.75
C LEU A 120 39.31 -3.06 13.48
N PRO A 121 39.10 -3.49 12.25
CA PRO A 121 38.95 -4.91 11.92
C PRO A 121 40.26 -5.65 12.22
N LYS A 122 40.15 -6.78 12.93
CA LYS A 122 41.31 -7.54 13.41
C LYS A 122 42.28 -7.95 12.30
N GLN A 123 41.72 -8.34 11.15
CA GLN A 123 42.49 -8.74 9.97
C GLN A 123 43.36 -7.60 9.39
N ASP A 124 43.05 -6.36 9.68
CA ASP A 124 43.86 -5.21 9.27
C ASP A 124 44.98 -4.89 10.29
N LEU A 125 44.85 -5.42 11.52
CA LEU A 125 45.78 -5.14 12.60
C LEU A 125 46.94 -6.13 12.70
N ALA A 126 46.68 -7.40 12.38
CA ALA A 126 47.74 -8.41 12.40
C ALA A 126 47.44 -9.54 11.42
N ARG A 127 48.45 -9.98 10.69
CA ARG A 127 48.39 -11.07 9.71
C ARG A 127 47.79 -12.36 10.28
N ALA A 128 48.00 -12.64 11.57
CA ALA A 128 47.44 -13.82 12.23
C ALA A 128 45.90 -13.96 12.09
N TYR A 129 45.19 -12.84 11.87
CA TYR A 129 43.75 -12.82 11.69
C TYR A 129 43.30 -12.85 10.21
N CYS A 130 44.27 -12.78 9.26
CA CYS A 130 44.00 -12.96 7.83
C CYS A 130 43.86 -14.45 7.52
N ARG A 131 42.80 -14.84 6.82
CA ARG A 131 42.53 -16.24 6.45
C ARG A 131 42.79 -16.52 4.98
N HIS A 132 42.71 -15.49 4.16
CA HIS A 132 42.80 -15.59 2.71
C HIS A 132 44.01 -14.86 2.13
N LEU A 133 44.92 -14.43 3.00
CA LEU A 133 46.19 -13.83 2.57
C LEU A 133 47.12 -14.93 1.98
N ASP A 134 47.47 -14.76 0.73
CA ASP A 134 48.45 -15.66 0.09
C ASP A 134 49.81 -15.56 0.80
N PRO A 135 50.47 -16.67 1.11
CA PRO A 135 51.82 -16.66 1.73
C PRO A 135 52.86 -15.82 0.98
N LYS A 136 52.75 -15.69 -0.34
CA LYS A 136 53.65 -14.84 -1.14
C LYS A 136 53.43 -13.34 -0.90
N ASP A 137 52.25 -12.93 -0.49
CA ASP A 137 51.89 -11.54 -0.23
C ASP A 137 52.04 -11.16 1.27
N ALA A 138 52.47 -12.12 2.11
CA ALA A 138 52.58 -11.95 3.56
C ALA A 138 53.55 -10.81 3.95
N SER A 139 54.68 -10.68 3.28
CA SER A 139 55.64 -9.60 3.52
C SER A 139 55.03 -8.24 3.19
N SER A 140 54.30 -8.14 2.07
CA SER A 140 53.63 -6.89 1.67
C SER A 140 52.55 -6.45 2.69
N ALA A 141 51.88 -7.42 3.29
CA ALA A 141 50.89 -7.13 4.36
C ALA A 141 51.58 -6.64 5.64
N ASP A 142 52.64 -7.31 6.08
CA ASP A 142 53.39 -6.91 7.24
C ASP A 142 54.04 -5.51 7.05
N ASP A 143 54.64 -5.24 5.89
CA ASP A 143 55.20 -3.93 5.53
C ASP A 143 54.13 -2.83 5.52
N PHE A 144 52.95 -3.13 5.00
CA PHE A 144 51.81 -2.19 5.00
C PHE A 144 51.36 -1.86 6.41
N MET A 145 51.18 -2.85 7.28
CA MET A 145 50.77 -2.65 8.69
C MET A 145 51.83 -1.86 9.44
N ALA A 146 53.09 -2.17 9.27
CA ALA A 146 54.21 -1.44 9.91
C ALA A 146 54.25 0.02 9.46
N ALA A 147 54.20 0.28 8.18
CA ALA A 147 54.20 1.63 7.60
C ALA A 147 52.99 2.45 8.11
N ARG A 148 51.78 1.87 8.14
CA ARG A 148 50.61 2.52 8.66
C ARG A 148 50.78 2.92 10.12
N ASN A 149 51.28 2.00 10.95
CA ASN A 149 51.47 2.23 12.40
C ASN A 149 52.50 3.34 12.66
N GLU A 150 53.54 3.39 11.86
CA GLU A 150 54.61 4.39 12.03
C GLU A 150 54.19 5.76 11.44
N ILE A 151 53.65 5.79 10.24
CA ILE A 151 53.44 7.04 9.50
C ILE A 151 52.07 7.67 9.81
N ALA A 152 51.00 6.91 9.76
CA ALA A 152 49.64 7.43 9.70
C ALA A 152 48.88 7.33 11.02
N LEU A 153 49.02 6.21 11.74
CA LEU A 153 48.20 5.88 12.91
C LEU A 153 48.67 6.62 14.16
N ASP A 154 47.73 7.17 14.91
CA ASP A 154 47.96 7.75 16.23
C ASP A 154 46.65 7.74 17.04
N ILE A 155 46.76 8.10 18.33
CA ILE A 155 45.62 8.26 19.24
C ILE A 155 45.54 9.71 19.65
N GLY A 156 44.41 10.34 19.42
CA GLY A 156 44.14 11.71 19.83
C GLY A 156 44.19 11.88 21.34
N SER A 157 44.60 13.03 21.78
CA SER A 157 44.60 13.42 23.21
C SER A 157 43.58 14.51 23.49
N VAL A 158 42.88 14.41 24.60
CA VAL A 158 41.94 15.46 25.02
C VAL A 158 42.69 16.47 25.89
N GLN A 159 42.61 17.73 25.50
CA GLN A 159 43.28 18.84 26.24
C GLN A 159 42.40 20.08 26.29
N GLU A 160 42.69 20.98 27.21
CA GLU A 160 42.06 22.30 27.27
C GLU A 160 42.62 23.21 26.17
N VAL A 161 41.77 23.98 25.59
CA VAL A 161 42.15 25.04 24.65
C VAL A 161 42.85 26.16 25.40
N SER A 162 44.16 26.24 25.27
CA SER A 162 45.04 27.16 26.01
C SER A 162 45.25 28.51 25.32
N GLU A 163 44.82 28.62 24.05
CA GLU A 163 45.00 29.84 23.26
C GLU A 163 43.66 30.29 22.68
N LYS A 164 43.54 31.62 22.50
CA LYS A 164 42.35 32.23 21.82
C LYS A 164 42.56 32.26 20.32
N GLY A 165 41.46 32.09 19.59
CA GLY A 165 41.49 32.20 18.12
C GLY A 165 41.84 30.91 17.39
N LEU A 166 41.88 29.78 18.10
CA LEU A 166 42.00 28.46 17.47
C LEU A 166 40.66 28.01 16.88
N GLU A 167 40.74 27.35 15.74
CA GLU A 167 39.57 26.85 14.98
C GLU A 167 39.61 25.32 14.91
N CYS A 168 38.42 24.73 14.84
CA CYS A 168 38.28 23.30 14.66
C CYS A 168 38.66 22.89 13.23
N GLY A 169 39.56 21.94 13.09
CA GLY A 169 40.07 21.48 11.80
C GLY A 169 39.04 20.87 10.84
N VAL A 170 37.82 20.57 11.30
CA VAL A 170 36.73 20.05 10.46
C VAL A 170 35.67 21.10 10.17
N CYS A 171 35.13 21.76 11.19
CA CYS A 171 34.01 22.68 10.99
C CYS A 171 34.42 24.15 10.85
N GLY A 172 35.70 24.49 11.04
CA GLY A 172 36.23 25.88 10.97
C GLY A 172 35.69 26.79 12.08
N SER A 173 34.85 26.33 12.97
CA SER A 173 34.29 27.14 14.05
C SER A 173 35.32 27.30 15.17
N SER A 174 35.28 28.48 15.83
CA SER A 174 36.21 28.81 16.92
C SER A 174 36.08 27.84 18.13
N LEU A 175 37.21 27.38 18.61
CA LEU A 175 37.33 26.62 19.84
C LEU A 175 37.39 27.62 21.01
N LYS A 176 36.50 27.43 21.98
CA LYS A 176 36.42 28.35 23.16
C LYS A 176 37.62 28.14 24.09
N TYR A 177 38.27 29.22 24.49
CA TYR A 177 39.32 29.16 25.51
C TYR A 177 38.83 28.47 26.78
N GLY A 178 39.59 27.51 27.27
CA GLY A 178 39.27 26.72 28.44
C GLY A 178 38.29 25.55 28.19
N SER A 179 37.73 25.39 26.99
CA SER A 179 36.93 24.21 26.63
C SER A 179 37.84 23.02 26.26
N LEU A 180 37.28 21.82 26.34
CA LEU A 180 37.99 20.61 25.91
C LEU A 180 37.97 20.46 24.38
N ALA A 181 39.12 20.09 23.84
CA ALA A 181 39.29 19.76 22.43
C ALA A 181 40.12 18.50 22.26
N VAL A 182 39.93 17.81 21.13
CA VAL A 182 40.76 16.66 20.74
C VAL A 182 41.91 17.17 19.91
N SER A 183 43.15 16.87 20.33
CA SER A 183 44.38 17.16 19.60
C SER A 183 44.81 15.95 18.79
N ALA A 184 45.02 16.11 17.51
CA ALA A 184 45.61 15.14 16.60
C ALA A 184 47.04 15.57 16.23
N SER A 185 48.02 14.99 16.87
CA SER A 185 49.44 15.40 16.77
C SER A 185 49.97 15.26 15.35
N LYS A 186 49.56 14.23 14.62
CA LYS A 186 50.00 13.98 13.22
C LYS A 186 49.46 15.00 12.20
N VAL A 187 48.36 15.67 12.50
CA VAL A 187 47.80 16.74 11.67
C VAL A 187 48.16 18.11 12.22
N GLY A 188 48.49 18.19 13.52
CA GLY A 188 48.79 19.44 14.17
C GLY A 188 47.57 20.34 14.44
N LEU A 189 46.37 19.78 14.42
CA LEU A 189 45.09 20.50 14.54
C LEU A 189 44.32 20.06 15.80
N LEU A 190 43.43 20.96 16.21
CA LEU A 190 42.47 20.73 17.30
C LEU A 190 41.06 20.54 16.72
N PHE A 191 40.28 19.73 17.40
CA PHE A 191 38.93 19.37 16.97
C PHE A 191 37.92 19.45 18.12
N HIS A 192 36.71 19.87 17.86
CA HIS A 192 35.64 19.61 18.83
C HIS A 192 35.48 18.11 19.02
N PRO A 193 35.18 17.61 20.21
CA PRO A 193 34.96 16.18 20.45
C PRO A 193 33.96 15.55 19.48
N ALA A 194 32.85 16.22 19.20
CA ALA A 194 31.84 15.76 18.24
C ALA A 194 32.26 15.87 16.76
N CYS A 195 33.33 16.61 16.45
CA CYS A 195 33.86 16.74 15.09
C CYS A 195 34.98 15.76 14.78
N PHE A 196 35.50 15.05 15.77
CA PHE A 196 36.58 14.09 15.58
C PHE A 196 36.05 12.77 14.98
N ARG A 197 35.85 12.81 13.67
CA ARG A 197 35.15 11.77 12.89
C ARG A 197 36.00 11.30 11.70
N CYS A 198 35.78 10.06 11.31
CA CYS A 198 36.29 9.54 10.06
C CYS A 198 35.67 10.27 8.88
N THR A 199 36.49 10.65 7.89
CA THR A 199 36.04 11.37 6.69
C THR A 199 35.12 10.53 5.82
N ASP A 200 35.26 9.20 5.78
CA ASP A 200 34.43 8.33 4.96
C ASP A 200 33.13 7.92 5.67
N CYS A 201 33.21 7.19 6.79
CA CYS A 201 32.01 6.72 7.47
C CYS A 201 31.25 7.80 8.28
N LYS A 202 31.85 8.98 8.48
CA LYS A 202 31.28 10.09 9.27
C LYS A 202 31.01 9.75 10.75
N GLU A 203 31.41 8.58 11.20
CA GLU A 203 31.29 8.14 12.59
C GLU A 203 32.43 8.72 13.46
N LEU A 204 32.17 8.88 14.75
CA LEU A 204 33.22 9.28 15.69
C LEU A 204 34.36 8.24 15.65
N LEU A 205 35.58 8.74 15.73
CA LEU A 205 36.77 7.90 15.79
C LEU A 205 36.86 7.20 17.13
N ILE A 206 36.81 5.86 17.08
CA ILE A 206 36.69 5.01 18.24
C ILE A 206 37.92 5.20 19.19
N ASP A 207 37.61 5.43 20.46
CA ASP A 207 38.62 5.66 21.50
C ASP A 207 39.74 6.63 21.09
N LEU A 208 39.41 7.60 20.23
CA LEU A 208 40.29 8.59 19.61
C LEU A 208 41.39 8.02 18.70
N ALA A 209 41.29 6.77 18.27
CA ALA A 209 42.22 6.19 17.32
C ALA A 209 41.92 6.73 15.89
N TYR A 210 42.94 7.25 15.25
CA TYR A 210 42.80 7.85 13.93
C TYR A 210 44.02 7.56 13.05
N CYS A 211 43.81 7.57 11.74
CA CYS A 211 44.85 7.59 10.71
C CYS A 211 44.74 8.88 9.91
N VAL A 212 45.88 9.33 9.39
CA VAL A 212 45.95 10.54 8.54
C VAL A 212 46.33 10.16 7.13
N HIS A 213 45.57 10.67 6.16
CA HIS A 213 45.89 10.62 4.74
C HIS A 213 45.49 11.93 4.10
N ASP A 214 46.40 12.57 3.37
CA ASP A 214 46.21 13.90 2.77
C ASP A 214 45.58 14.92 3.73
N ASP A 215 46.18 15.08 4.91
CA ASP A 215 45.75 15.97 6.00
C ASP A 215 44.30 15.76 6.48
N THR A 216 43.67 14.64 6.15
CA THR A 216 42.34 14.29 6.60
C THR A 216 42.34 13.10 7.54
N LEU A 217 41.28 13.05 8.41
CA LEU A 217 41.13 12.02 9.42
C LEU A 217 40.32 10.82 8.90
N PHE A 218 40.87 9.65 9.09
CA PHE A 218 40.22 8.37 8.79
C PHE A 218 40.25 7.44 10.02
N CYS A 219 39.30 6.53 10.13
CA CYS A 219 39.51 5.34 10.94
C CYS A 219 40.49 4.41 10.23
N GLU A 220 41.06 3.44 10.94
CA GLU A 220 42.04 2.53 10.42
C GLU A 220 41.54 1.79 9.16
N ARG A 221 40.29 1.28 9.22
CA ARG A 221 39.65 0.61 8.09
C ARG A 221 39.63 1.47 6.81
N HIS A 222 39.08 2.67 6.92
CA HIS A 222 38.94 3.55 5.75
C HIS A 222 40.25 4.13 5.26
N TYR A 223 41.23 4.31 6.15
CA TYR A 223 42.60 4.61 5.75
C TYR A 223 43.18 3.48 4.89
N ALA A 224 43.01 2.23 5.35
CA ALA A 224 43.50 1.08 4.62
C ALA A 224 42.81 0.94 3.24
N GLU A 225 41.52 1.24 3.16
CA GLU A 225 40.74 1.22 1.91
C GLU A 225 41.13 2.33 0.93
N GLN A 226 41.73 3.45 1.37
CA GLN A 226 42.31 4.45 0.46
C GLN A 226 43.54 3.88 -0.30
N LEU A 227 44.27 2.95 0.30
CA LEU A 227 45.56 2.47 -0.19
C LEU A 227 45.49 1.08 -0.82
N LYS A 228 44.56 0.24 -0.37
CA LYS A 228 44.42 -1.15 -0.82
C LYS A 228 42.97 -1.51 -1.02
N PRO A 229 42.64 -2.24 -2.09
CA PRO A 229 41.27 -2.75 -2.27
C PRO A 229 40.92 -3.74 -1.18
N ARG A 230 39.61 -3.79 -0.80
CA ARG A 230 39.07 -4.72 0.19
C ARG A 230 38.15 -5.74 -0.45
N CYS A 231 38.38 -7.01 -0.15
CA CYS A 231 37.52 -8.07 -0.64
C CYS A 231 36.14 -8.04 -0.02
N ALA A 232 35.13 -7.89 -0.86
CA ALA A 232 33.74 -7.81 -0.41
C ALA A 232 33.18 -9.13 0.20
N ALA A 233 33.86 -10.27 0.02
CA ALA A 233 33.42 -11.54 0.60
C ALA A 233 34.01 -11.82 1.98
N CYS A 234 35.31 -11.63 2.15
CA CYS A 234 35.99 -11.98 3.40
C CYS A 234 36.36 -10.77 4.25
N ASP A 235 36.14 -9.57 3.74
CA ASP A 235 36.46 -8.30 4.42
C ASP A 235 37.96 -8.08 4.70
N GLU A 236 38.84 -8.84 4.04
CA GLU A 236 40.29 -8.67 4.12
C GLU A 236 40.81 -7.73 3.02
N LEU A 237 41.92 -7.04 3.28
CA LEU A 237 42.61 -6.25 2.28
C LEU A 237 43.24 -7.17 1.20
N ILE A 238 43.24 -6.72 -0.03
CA ILE A 238 43.81 -7.45 -1.15
C ILE A 238 45.22 -6.92 -1.41
N PHE A 239 46.20 -7.74 -1.15
CA PHE A 239 47.62 -7.41 -1.39
C PHE A 239 48.12 -7.95 -2.75
N SER A 240 47.43 -8.92 -3.32
CA SER A 240 47.75 -9.46 -4.64
C SER A 240 47.50 -8.45 -5.76
N GLY A 241 48.34 -8.49 -6.80
CA GLY A 241 48.14 -7.67 -8.00
C GLY A 241 46.92 -8.06 -8.84
N GLU A 242 46.40 -9.27 -8.63
CA GLU A 242 45.25 -9.82 -9.36
C GLU A 242 44.03 -9.93 -8.47
N PHE A 243 42.97 -9.25 -8.83
CA PHE A 243 41.69 -9.32 -8.14
C PHE A 243 40.53 -9.07 -9.10
N THR A 244 39.33 -9.46 -8.70
CA THR A 244 38.14 -9.33 -9.53
C THR A 244 37.39 -8.05 -9.14
N LYS A 245 37.04 -7.22 -10.12
CA LYS A 245 36.08 -6.09 -9.93
C LYS A 245 34.73 -6.49 -10.47
N ALA A 246 33.75 -6.55 -9.61
CA ALA A 246 32.35 -6.84 -9.98
C ALA A 246 31.39 -6.16 -9.01
N MET A 247 30.24 -5.71 -9.50
CA MET A 247 29.20 -5.07 -8.69
C MET A 247 29.71 -3.81 -7.93
N ASN A 248 30.62 -3.06 -8.51
CA ASN A 248 31.30 -1.91 -7.87
C ASN A 248 32.06 -2.26 -6.58
N LYS A 249 32.48 -3.51 -6.46
CA LYS A 249 33.26 -4.05 -5.33
C LYS A 249 34.45 -4.82 -5.84
N GLU A 250 35.43 -4.99 -4.96
CA GLU A 250 36.64 -5.77 -5.24
C GLU A 250 36.59 -7.10 -4.49
N TRP A 251 37.19 -8.12 -5.08
CA TRP A 251 37.14 -9.50 -4.61
C TRP A 251 38.47 -10.19 -4.83
N HIS A 252 38.95 -10.95 -3.86
CA HIS A 252 40.07 -11.88 -4.15
C HIS A 252 39.72 -12.78 -5.31
N SER A 253 40.74 -13.23 -6.03
CA SER A 253 40.58 -14.26 -7.06
C SER A 253 39.89 -15.48 -6.44
N GLY A 254 38.75 -15.86 -6.98
CA GLY A 254 37.94 -16.97 -6.47
C GLY A 254 36.92 -16.63 -5.39
N HIS A 255 36.89 -15.41 -4.84
CA HIS A 255 35.87 -15.01 -3.87
C HIS A 255 34.60 -14.39 -4.48
N PHE A 256 34.65 -14.04 -5.75
CA PHE A 256 33.45 -13.66 -6.48
C PHE A 256 32.71 -14.91 -6.94
N CYS A 257 31.78 -15.39 -6.14
CA CYS A 257 31.11 -16.67 -6.32
C CYS A 257 29.61 -16.53 -6.51
N CYS A 258 29.01 -17.54 -7.10
CA CYS A 258 27.57 -17.69 -7.19
C CYS A 258 26.96 -17.86 -5.80
N TRP A 259 25.95 -17.05 -5.51
CA TRP A 259 25.26 -17.08 -4.21
C TRP A 259 24.66 -18.44 -3.83
N GLN A 260 24.34 -19.28 -4.83
CA GLN A 260 23.68 -20.56 -4.63
C GLN A 260 24.63 -21.77 -4.56
N CYS A 261 25.62 -21.84 -5.43
CA CYS A 261 26.51 -23.00 -5.56
C CYS A 261 27.93 -22.74 -5.12
N ASP A 262 28.29 -21.52 -4.75
CA ASP A 262 29.62 -21.08 -4.36
C ASP A 262 30.72 -21.28 -5.44
N GLU A 263 30.35 -21.62 -6.68
CA GLU A 263 31.33 -21.66 -7.79
C GLU A 263 31.77 -20.25 -8.17
N SER A 264 33.07 -20.12 -8.51
CA SER A 264 33.64 -18.83 -8.91
C SER A 264 32.98 -18.30 -10.17
N LEU A 265 32.63 -17.03 -10.14
CA LEU A 265 32.08 -16.29 -11.28
C LEU A 265 33.15 -15.48 -12.03
N THR A 266 34.41 -15.55 -11.62
CA THR A 266 35.50 -14.82 -12.25
C THR A 266 35.64 -15.25 -13.71
N GLY A 267 35.53 -14.27 -14.63
CA GLY A 267 35.53 -14.52 -16.06
C GLY A 267 34.28 -15.20 -16.62
N GLN A 268 33.26 -15.45 -15.80
CA GLN A 268 32.00 -16.06 -16.24
C GLN A 268 30.85 -15.01 -16.31
N ARG A 269 29.85 -15.32 -17.13
CA ARG A 269 28.62 -14.54 -17.17
C ARG A 269 27.77 -14.84 -15.93
N TYR A 270 27.20 -13.82 -15.33
CA TYR A 270 26.37 -13.96 -14.16
C TYR A 270 25.14 -13.05 -14.25
N VAL A 271 24.17 -13.30 -13.42
CA VAL A 271 22.95 -12.50 -13.28
C VAL A 271 22.86 -11.98 -11.85
N LEU A 272 22.49 -10.72 -11.74
CA LEU A 272 22.19 -10.10 -10.45
C LEU A 272 20.69 -10.21 -10.14
N ARG A 273 20.39 -10.68 -8.94
CA ARG A 273 19.06 -10.60 -8.39
C ARG A 273 19.13 -10.30 -6.89
N ASP A 274 18.36 -9.31 -6.45
CA ASP A 274 18.31 -8.87 -5.05
C ASP A 274 19.73 -8.64 -4.49
N GLU A 275 20.57 -7.93 -5.28
CA GLU A 275 21.99 -7.63 -5.01
C GLU A 275 22.92 -8.87 -4.90
N HIS A 276 22.45 -10.05 -5.24
CA HIS A 276 23.23 -11.29 -5.18
C HIS A 276 23.59 -11.79 -6.59
N PRO A 277 24.85 -12.21 -6.83
CA PRO A 277 25.26 -12.76 -8.09
C PRO A 277 24.96 -14.26 -8.19
N TYR A 278 24.38 -14.68 -9.29
CA TYR A 278 24.09 -16.08 -9.60
C TYR A 278 24.77 -16.50 -10.91
N CYS A 279 25.32 -17.70 -10.95
CA CYS A 279 25.67 -18.29 -12.24
C CYS A 279 24.39 -18.56 -13.04
N ILE A 280 24.51 -18.62 -14.36
CA ILE A 280 23.37 -18.81 -15.25
C ILE A 280 22.55 -20.04 -14.85
N LYS A 281 23.24 -21.18 -14.59
CA LYS A 281 22.58 -22.44 -14.21
C LYS A 281 21.76 -22.31 -12.93
N CYS A 282 22.31 -21.72 -11.89
CA CYS A 282 21.60 -21.55 -10.61
C CYS A 282 20.44 -20.55 -10.74
N TYR A 283 20.65 -19.45 -11.47
CA TYR A 283 19.57 -18.51 -11.73
C TYR A 283 18.41 -19.19 -12.46
N GLU A 284 18.72 -19.92 -13.52
CA GLU A 284 17.69 -20.64 -14.28
C GLU A 284 16.99 -21.71 -13.46
N SER A 285 17.70 -22.47 -12.63
CA SER A 285 17.09 -23.52 -11.80
C SER A 285 16.14 -22.98 -10.72
N VAL A 286 16.43 -21.78 -10.19
CA VAL A 286 15.67 -21.20 -9.06
C VAL A 286 14.58 -20.22 -9.53
N PHE A 287 14.89 -19.42 -10.55
CA PHE A 287 14.06 -18.26 -10.92
C PHE A 287 13.46 -18.34 -12.32
N ALA A 288 13.99 -19.19 -13.21
CA ALA A 288 13.45 -19.26 -14.55
C ALA A 288 12.13 -20.00 -14.60
N ASN A 289 11.22 -19.48 -15.39
CA ASN A 289 9.92 -20.09 -15.63
C ASN A 289 10.03 -21.34 -16.49
N SER A 290 9.14 -22.29 -16.28
CA SER A 290 9.00 -23.45 -17.16
C SER A 290 8.01 -23.17 -18.30
N CYS A 291 8.33 -23.65 -19.48
CA CYS A 291 7.46 -23.52 -20.64
C CYS A 291 6.22 -24.44 -20.49
N GLU A 292 5.04 -23.88 -20.56
CA GLU A 292 3.76 -24.63 -20.46
C GLU A 292 3.62 -25.73 -21.54
N GLN A 293 4.27 -25.56 -22.70
CA GLN A 293 4.12 -26.50 -23.81
C GLN A 293 5.11 -27.67 -23.75
N CYS A 294 6.36 -27.43 -23.34
CA CYS A 294 7.40 -28.46 -23.38
C CYS A 294 7.96 -28.79 -21.99
N SER A 295 7.47 -28.13 -20.93
CA SER A 295 7.90 -28.28 -19.52
C SER A 295 9.40 -28.09 -19.27
N LYS A 296 10.14 -27.53 -20.23
CA LYS A 296 11.55 -27.17 -20.08
C LYS A 296 11.69 -25.75 -19.57
N ILE A 297 12.77 -25.50 -18.86
CA ILE A 297 13.13 -24.17 -18.36
C ILE A 297 13.31 -23.20 -19.52
N ILE A 298 12.78 -21.99 -19.40
CA ILE A 298 13.00 -20.91 -20.35
C ILE A 298 14.25 -20.16 -19.89
N GLY A 299 15.37 -20.43 -20.57
CA GLY A 299 16.67 -19.84 -20.23
C GLY A 299 16.72 -18.33 -20.49
N ILE A 300 17.68 -17.67 -19.86
CA ILE A 300 17.87 -16.20 -19.93
C ILE A 300 18.05 -15.69 -21.36
N GLU A 301 18.64 -16.50 -22.22
CA GLU A 301 18.88 -16.17 -23.63
C GLU A 301 17.65 -16.40 -24.51
N SER A 302 16.66 -17.09 -23.99
CA SER A 302 15.43 -17.40 -24.71
C SER A 302 14.41 -16.28 -24.49
N LYS A 303 13.81 -15.78 -25.56
CA LYS A 303 12.67 -14.91 -25.44
C LYS A 303 11.48 -15.70 -24.88
N ASP A 304 10.98 -15.26 -23.78
CA ASP A 304 9.76 -15.79 -23.18
C ASP A 304 8.54 -14.99 -23.62
N LEU A 305 7.44 -15.67 -23.71
CA LEU A 305 6.14 -15.09 -23.97
C LEU A 305 5.22 -15.43 -22.82
N SER A 306 4.68 -14.42 -22.16
CA SER A 306 3.76 -14.58 -21.05
C SER A 306 2.32 -14.28 -21.45
N TYR A 307 1.42 -15.11 -21.00
CA TYR A 307 -0.02 -14.89 -21.16
C TYR A 307 -0.81 -15.60 -20.05
N LYS A 308 -1.61 -14.85 -19.28
CA LYS A 308 -2.41 -15.38 -18.14
C LYS A 308 -1.57 -16.24 -17.17
N ASP A 309 -0.50 -15.66 -16.64
CA ASP A 309 0.41 -16.28 -15.66
C ASP A 309 1.11 -17.57 -16.15
N LYS A 310 1.07 -17.85 -17.44
CA LYS A 310 1.75 -18.95 -18.09
C LYS A 310 2.83 -18.43 -19.03
N GLN A 311 3.90 -19.21 -19.17
CA GLN A 311 5.08 -18.83 -19.93
C GLN A 311 5.36 -19.85 -21.04
N TRP A 312 5.87 -19.38 -22.17
CA TRP A 312 6.28 -20.23 -23.30
C TRP A 312 7.58 -19.73 -23.91
N HIS A 313 8.39 -20.66 -24.42
CA HIS A 313 9.41 -20.28 -25.39
C HIS A 313 8.74 -19.69 -26.63
N GLU A 314 9.38 -18.74 -27.30
CA GLU A 314 8.90 -18.19 -28.57
C GLU A 314 8.55 -19.30 -29.59
N ALA A 315 9.44 -20.32 -29.72
CA ALA A 315 9.22 -21.46 -30.59
C ALA A 315 8.08 -22.40 -30.16
N CYS A 316 7.67 -22.35 -28.88
CA CYS A 316 6.59 -23.17 -28.32
C CYS A 316 5.23 -22.47 -28.31
N PHE A 317 5.19 -21.19 -28.63
CA PHE A 317 3.96 -20.41 -28.65
C PHE A 317 3.22 -20.57 -29.98
N PHE A 318 2.49 -21.65 -30.11
CA PHE A 318 1.77 -21.99 -31.34
C PHE A 318 0.32 -22.40 -31.10
N CYS A 319 -0.49 -22.28 -32.14
CA CYS A 319 -1.89 -22.70 -32.11
C CYS A 319 -2.02 -24.20 -31.80
N THR A 320 -2.81 -24.55 -30.79
CA THR A 320 -3.04 -25.95 -30.37
C THR A 320 -3.56 -26.82 -31.52
N LYS A 321 -4.34 -26.26 -32.45
CA LYS A 321 -4.95 -27.01 -33.54
C LYS A 321 -4.07 -27.10 -34.79
N CYS A 322 -3.63 -26.00 -35.34
CA CYS A 322 -2.91 -25.97 -36.60
C CYS A 322 -1.40 -25.81 -36.49
N LYS A 323 -0.88 -25.71 -35.25
CA LYS A 323 0.57 -25.60 -34.95
C LYS A 323 1.28 -24.39 -35.59
N VAL A 324 0.55 -23.42 -36.11
CA VAL A 324 1.12 -22.16 -36.62
C VAL A 324 1.59 -21.32 -35.41
N SER A 325 2.79 -20.71 -35.55
CA SER A 325 3.29 -19.77 -34.54
C SER A 325 2.33 -18.61 -34.32
N LEU A 326 2.13 -18.28 -33.04
CA LEU A 326 1.25 -17.19 -32.60
C LEU A 326 2.03 -15.93 -32.22
N VAL A 327 3.35 -15.93 -32.34
CA VAL A 327 4.22 -14.79 -32.08
C VAL A 327 3.78 -13.62 -32.96
N ASP A 328 3.56 -12.47 -32.35
CA ASP A 328 3.09 -11.24 -33.00
C ASP A 328 1.77 -11.37 -33.79
N LYS A 329 1.00 -12.42 -33.53
CA LYS A 329 -0.30 -12.64 -34.18
C LYS A 329 -1.44 -12.58 -33.17
N GLN A 330 -2.61 -12.19 -33.65
CA GLN A 330 -3.81 -12.24 -32.84
C GLN A 330 -4.20 -13.70 -32.57
N PHE A 331 -4.47 -13.99 -31.31
CA PHE A 331 -4.88 -15.30 -30.85
C PHE A 331 -6.01 -15.22 -29.82
N GLY A 332 -6.70 -16.33 -29.63
CA GLY A 332 -7.70 -16.48 -28.58
C GLY A 332 -7.37 -17.66 -27.67
N SER A 333 -7.79 -17.62 -26.42
CA SER A 333 -7.64 -18.73 -25.48
C SER A 333 -8.98 -19.23 -24.99
N LYS A 334 -9.12 -20.55 -24.86
CA LYS A 334 -10.28 -21.20 -24.23
C LYS A 334 -9.86 -22.52 -23.58
N VAL A 335 -10.29 -22.72 -22.33
CA VAL A 335 -9.96 -23.92 -21.55
C VAL A 335 -8.45 -24.18 -21.58
N ASP A 336 -7.67 -23.17 -21.17
CA ASP A 336 -6.19 -23.18 -21.08
C ASP A 336 -5.43 -23.53 -22.37
N LYS A 337 -6.12 -23.55 -23.51
CA LYS A 337 -5.51 -23.76 -24.82
C LYS A 337 -5.54 -22.51 -25.67
N ILE A 338 -4.48 -22.27 -26.42
CA ILE A 338 -4.33 -21.12 -27.28
C ILE A 338 -4.55 -21.51 -28.75
N TYR A 339 -5.24 -20.64 -29.49
CA TYR A 339 -5.62 -20.86 -30.88
C TYR A 339 -5.37 -19.60 -31.71
N CYS A 340 -4.96 -19.75 -32.96
CA CYS A 340 -4.97 -18.63 -33.89
C CYS A 340 -6.42 -18.17 -34.15
N SER A 341 -6.61 -16.94 -34.62
CA SER A 341 -7.93 -16.36 -34.85
C SER A 341 -8.83 -17.29 -35.69
N ASN A 342 -8.28 -17.83 -36.79
CA ASN A 342 -9.08 -18.70 -37.67
C ASN A 342 -9.53 -20.00 -36.96
N CYS A 343 -8.64 -20.64 -36.19
CA CYS A 343 -9.01 -21.86 -35.47
C CYS A 343 -9.93 -21.60 -34.29
N TYR A 344 -9.77 -20.46 -33.62
CA TYR A 344 -10.65 -20.03 -32.55
C TYR A 344 -12.07 -19.76 -33.08
N ASP A 345 -12.17 -18.97 -34.15
CA ASP A 345 -13.44 -18.64 -34.78
C ASP A 345 -14.13 -19.89 -35.31
N ALA A 346 -13.39 -20.80 -35.93
CA ALA A 346 -13.96 -22.03 -36.48
C ALA A 346 -14.53 -22.96 -35.38
N GLN A 347 -13.94 -22.95 -34.17
CA GLN A 347 -14.37 -23.84 -33.08
C GLN A 347 -15.34 -23.18 -32.09
N PHE A 348 -15.16 -21.92 -31.80
CA PHE A 348 -15.79 -21.27 -30.65
C PHE A 348 -16.57 -20.01 -30.98
N ALA A 349 -16.40 -19.48 -32.21
CA ALA A 349 -17.13 -18.29 -32.57
C ALA A 349 -18.63 -18.57 -32.62
N THR A 350 -19.37 -17.75 -31.96
CA THR A 350 -20.82 -17.75 -32.03
C THR A 350 -21.25 -17.23 -33.39
N ARG A 351 -22.43 -17.63 -33.81
CA ARG A 351 -23.00 -17.18 -35.06
C ARG A 351 -24.00 -16.07 -34.82
N CYS A 352 -24.06 -15.14 -35.78
CA CYS A 352 -25.05 -14.08 -35.76
C CYS A 352 -26.46 -14.65 -35.98
N ASP A 353 -27.38 -14.39 -35.06
CA ASP A 353 -28.76 -14.90 -35.15
C ASP A 353 -29.55 -14.38 -36.35
N ALA A 354 -29.10 -13.33 -37.01
CA ALA A 354 -29.78 -12.78 -38.18
C ALA A 354 -29.20 -13.25 -39.50
N CYS A 355 -27.85 -13.30 -39.65
CA CYS A 355 -27.23 -13.68 -40.94
C CYS A 355 -26.58 -15.08 -40.90
N GLY A 356 -26.45 -15.73 -39.73
CA GLY A 356 -25.79 -17.02 -39.58
C GLY A 356 -24.26 -17.01 -39.67
N ASP A 357 -23.64 -15.87 -39.95
CA ASP A 357 -22.19 -15.75 -40.09
C ASP A 357 -21.47 -15.75 -38.74
N ILE A 358 -20.23 -16.18 -38.75
CA ILE A 358 -19.36 -16.25 -37.56
C ILE A 358 -18.88 -14.84 -37.19
N PHE A 359 -18.85 -14.55 -35.90
CA PHE A 359 -18.18 -13.35 -35.37
C PHE A 359 -16.67 -13.56 -35.41
N ARG A 360 -15.99 -12.80 -36.24
CA ARG A 360 -14.51 -12.81 -36.29
C ARG A 360 -13.93 -12.00 -35.14
N ALA A 361 -12.74 -12.37 -34.69
CA ALA A 361 -12.01 -11.62 -33.70
C ALA A 361 -11.90 -10.14 -34.09
N GLY A 362 -12.26 -9.24 -33.18
CA GLY A 362 -12.28 -7.79 -33.42
C GLY A 362 -13.58 -7.23 -33.98
N THR A 363 -14.58 -8.05 -34.35
CA THR A 363 -15.91 -7.54 -34.78
C THR A 363 -16.76 -7.15 -33.59
N LYS A 364 -17.36 -5.96 -33.66
CA LYS A 364 -18.33 -5.53 -32.64
C LYS A 364 -19.57 -6.38 -32.70
N LYS A 365 -19.92 -7.02 -31.62
CA LYS A 365 -21.14 -7.79 -31.48
C LYS A 365 -22.13 -7.09 -30.56
N MET A 366 -23.38 -7.22 -30.91
CA MET A 366 -24.49 -6.81 -30.06
C MET A 366 -25.06 -8.07 -29.39
N GLU A 367 -25.23 -8.01 -28.10
CA GLU A 367 -25.71 -9.15 -27.30
C GLU A 367 -26.92 -8.73 -26.48
N TYR A 368 -27.96 -9.54 -26.54
CA TYR A 368 -29.11 -9.36 -25.68
C TYR A 368 -29.65 -10.73 -25.25
N LYS A 369 -29.74 -10.99 -23.97
CA LYS A 369 -30.02 -12.31 -23.37
C LYS A 369 -29.03 -13.36 -23.88
N THR A 370 -29.53 -14.40 -24.54
CA THR A 370 -28.72 -15.50 -25.10
C THR A 370 -28.42 -15.35 -26.58
N ARG A 371 -28.87 -14.25 -27.22
CA ARG A 371 -28.78 -14.03 -28.66
C ARG A 371 -27.74 -12.98 -29.02
N GLN A 372 -27.08 -13.16 -30.14
CA GLN A 372 -25.98 -12.30 -30.58
C GLN A 372 -26.12 -11.90 -32.05
N TRP A 373 -25.76 -10.65 -32.38
CA TRP A 373 -25.86 -10.09 -33.74
C TRP A 373 -24.63 -9.25 -34.06
N HIS A 374 -24.27 -9.19 -35.34
CA HIS A 374 -23.40 -8.11 -35.81
C HIS A 374 -24.10 -6.77 -35.61
N GLU A 375 -23.33 -5.70 -35.40
CA GLU A 375 -23.86 -4.34 -35.20
C GLU A 375 -24.85 -3.95 -36.32
N LYS A 376 -24.54 -4.32 -37.59
CA LYS A 376 -25.40 -4.08 -38.75
C LYS A 376 -26.61 -5.01 -38.83
N CYS A 377 -26.54 -6.17 -38.18
CA CYS A 377 -27.60 -7.17 -38.21
C CYS A 377 -28.58 -7.02 -37.05
N PHE A 378 -28.22 -6.19 -36.06
CA PHE A 378 -29.11 -5.88 -34.95
C PHE A 378 -30.13 -4.82 -35.35
N CYS A 379 -31.21 -5.27 -35.97
CA CYS A 379 -32.21 -4.43 -36.62
C CYS A 379 -33.56 -4.48 -35.89
N CYS A 380 -34.33 -3.42 -36.04
CA CYS A 380 -35.73 -3.39 -35.65
C CYS A 380 -36.55 -4.33 -36.53
N VAL A 381 -37.39 -5.16 -35.93
CA VAL A 381 -38.24 -6.12 -36.66
C VAL A 381 -39.24 -5.44 -37.64
N VAL A 382 -39.64 -4.22 -37.31
CA VAL A 382 -40.63 -3.46 -38.11
C VAL A 382 -39.98 -2.69 -39.26
N CYS A 383 -39.07 -1.77 -38.96
CA CYS A 383 -38.48 -0.90 -39.99
C CYS A 383 -37.20 -1.49 -40.62
N ARG A 384 -36.68 -2.60 -40.06
CA ARG A 384 -35.46 -3.27 -40.50
C ARG A 384 -34.19 -2.42 -40.48
N ASN A 385 -34.25 -1.23 -39.90
CA ASN A 385 -33.09 -0.37 -39.71
C ASN A 385 -32.19 -0.89 -38.61
N PRO A 386 -30.85 -0.82 -38.76
CA PRO A 386 -29.93 -1.19 -37.71
C PRO A 386 -30.11 -0.29 -36.47
N ILE A 387 -30.21 -0.89 -35.32
CA ILE A 387 -30.37 -0.19 -34.06
C ILE A 387 -28.99 0.24 -33.49
N GLY A 388 -27.97 -0.61 -33.71
CA GLY A 388 -26.63 -0.34 -33.23
C GLY A 388 -26.60 -0.11 -31.72
N THR A 389 -26.01 1.00 -31.30
CA THR A 389 -25.89 1.40 -29.89
C THR A 389 -27.10 2.20 -29.37
N LYS A 390 -28.13 2.40 -30.17
CA LYS A 390 -29.33 3.14 -29.78
C LYS A 390 -30.21 2.31 -28.83
N SER A 391 -31.04 2.98 -28.08
CA SER A 391 -32.01 2.33 -27.18
C SER A 391 -33.01 1.47 -27.97
N PHE A 392 -33.29 0.29 -27.47
CA PHE A 392 -34.25 -0.64 -28.07
C PHE A 392 -35.19 -1.20 -27.01
N ILE A 393 -36.31 -1.70 -27.42
CA ILE A 393 -37.32 -2.27 -26.54
C ILE A 393 -37.62 -3.69 -27.02
N PRO A 394 -37.29 -4.71 -26.20
CA PRO A 394 -37.59 -6.10 -26.50
C PRO A 394 -39.03 -6.46 -26.12
N ARG A 395 -39.71 -7.20 -26.96
CA ARG A 395 -41.03 -7.79 -26.68
C ARG A 395 -41.18 -9.12 -27.39
N GLU A 396 -41.55 -10.17 -26.66
CA GLU A 396 -41.85 -11.50 -27.22
C GLU A 396 -40.72 -12.06 -28.12
N GLN A 397 -39.47 -11.94 -27.70
CA GLN A 397 -38.25 -12.34 -28.43
C GLN A 397 -37.90 -11.45 -29.65
N GLU A 398 -38.70 -10.47 -29.97
CA GLU A 398 -38.44 -9.50 -31.03
C GLU A 398 -37.86 -8.18 -30.50
N ILE A 399 -37.15 -7.48 -31.36
CA ILE A 399 -36.44 -6.24 -31.01
C ILE A 399 -37.03 -5.08 -31.82
N TYR A 400 -37.42 -4.04 -31.10
CA TYR A 400 -38.02 -2.84 -31.69
C TYR A 400 -37.13 -1.62 -31.41
N CYS A 401 -37.00 -0.72 -32.36
CA CYS A 401 -36.51 0.62 -32.07
C CYS A 401 -37.61 1.42 -31.34
N ALA A 402 -37.19 2.45 -30.59
CA ALA A 402 -38.12 3.23 -29.78
C ALA A 402 -39.34 3.76 -30.59
N ALA A 403 -39.08 4.34 -31.75
CA ALA A 403 -40.14 4.88 -32.61
C ALA A 403 -41.17 3.84 -33.06
N CYS A 404 -40.70 2.68 -33.57
CA CYS A 404 -41.61 1.62 -34.01
C CYS A 404 -42.35 0.95 -32.84
N TYR A 405 -41.72 0.88 -31.65
CA TYR A 405 -42.38 0.37 -30.46
C TYR A 405 -43.48 1.33 -29.98
N GLU A 406 -43.18 2.62 -29.97
CA GLU A 406 -44.14 3.67 -29.61
C GLU A 406 -45.31 3.71 -30.59
N ASP A 407 -45.05 3.63 -31.88
CA ASP A 407 -46.10 3.60 -32.88
C ASP A 407 -47.03 2.39 -32.74
N LYS A 408 -46.45 1.21 -32.47
CA LYS A 408 -47.22 -0.04 -32.45
C LYS A 408 -47.85 -0.36 -31.09
N PHE A 409 -47.20 0.02 -29.99
CA PHE A 409 -47.57 -0.43 -28.64
C PHE A 409 -47.70 0.67 -27.61
N ALA A 410 -47.36 1.91 -27.96
CA ALA A 410 -47.45 2.96 -26.96
C ALA A 410 -48.87 3.23 -26.50
N THR A 411 -48.99 3.34 -25.23
CA THR A 411 -50.25 3.70 -24.58
C THR A 411 -50.57 5.17 -24.90
N ARG A 412 -51.72 5.43 -25.49
CA ARG A 412 -52.16 6.79 -25.84
C ARG A 412 -53.14 7.33 -24.78
N CYS A 413 -52.92 8.56 -24.43
CA CYS A 413 -53.85 9.25 -23.51
C CYS A 413 -55.24 9.43 -24.13
N VAL A 414 -56.29 9.01 -23.44
CA VAL A 414 -57.65 9.09 -23.89
C VAL A 414 -58.09 10.53 -24.17
N LYS A 415 -57.60 11.51 -23.40
CA LYS A 415 -58.00 12.91 -23.57
C LYS A 415 -57.34 13.60 -24.76
N CYS A 416 -56.03 13.42 -24.96
CA CYS A 416 -55.29 14.17 -25.98
C CYS A 416 -54.76 13.31 -27.14
N ASN A 417 -54.99 12.00 -27.08
CA ASN A 417 -54.53 10.98 -28.04
C ASN A 417 -53.01 10.94 -28.33
N LYS A 418 -52.22 11.62 -27.50
CA LYS A 418 -50.74 11.58 -27.57
C LYS A 418 -50.19 10.42 -26.74
N ILE A 419 -49.01 9.96 -27.13
CA ILE A 419 -48.31 8.86 -26.45
C ILE A 419 -47.92 9.27 -25.00
N ILE A 420 -48.12 8.37 -24.05
CA ILE A 420 -47.72 8.54 -22.66
C ILE A 420 -46.31 7.98 -22.52
N THR A 421 -45.31 8.87 -22.49
CA THR A 421 -43.88 8.50 -22.44
C THR A 421 -43.38 8.18 -21.02
N SER A 422 -43.99 8.76 -20.01
CA SER A 422 -43.63 8.49 -18.61
C SER A 422 -44.73 8.89 -17.63
N GLY A 423 -44.90 8.15 -16.55
CA GLY A 423 -45.71 8.55 -15.41
C GLY A 423 -47.20 8.78 -15.69
N GLY A 424 -47.80 8.01 -16.57
CA GLY A 424 -49.26 8.07 -16.83
C GLY A 424 -50.09 7.66 -15.60
N VAL A 425 -51.35 8.03 -15.62
CA VAL A 425 -52.37 7.63 -14.65
C VAL A 425 -53.39 6.73 -15.35
N THR A 426 -53.75 5.64 -14.71
CA THR A 426 -54.83 4.77 -15.15
C THR A 426 -56.10 5.05 -14.36
N TYR A 427 -57.17 5.41 -15.07
CA TYR A 427 -58.48 5.61 -14.47
C TYR A 427 -59.52 4.84 -15.27
N LYS A 428 -60.24 3.97 -14.63
CA LYS A 428 -61.24 3.06 -15.24
C LYS A 428 -60.68 2.21 -16.41
N ASN A 429 -59.45 1.69 -16.24
CA ASN A 429 -58.70 0.97 -17.27
C ASN A 429 -58.30 1.80 -18.48
N GLU A 430 -58.48 3.10 -18.44
CA GLU A 430 -58.09 4.04 -19.51
C GLU A 430 -56.81 4.80 -19.11
N PRO A 431 -55.85 4.97 -20.04
CA PRO A 431 -54.61 5.66 -19.76
C PRO A 431 -54.73 7.18 -19.97
N TRP A 432 -54.11 7.94 -19.06
CA TRP A 432 -54.11 9.39 -19.09
C TRP A 432 -52.73 9.95 -18.79
N HIS A 433 -52.32 11.05 -19.43
CA HIS A 433 -51.20 11.82 -18.89
C HIS A 433 -51.56 12.40 -17.55
N ARG A 434 -50.55 12.63 -16.69
CA ARG A 434 -50.78 13.29 -15.39
C ARG A 434 -51.48 14.63 -15.52
N ASP A 435 -51.09 15.43 -16.51
CA ASP A 435 -51.65 16.74 -16.79
C ASP A 435 -52.99 16.69 -17.51
N CYS A 436 -53.31 15.57 -18.13
CA CYS A 436 -54.59 15.37 -18.78
C CYS A 436 -55.65 14.84 -17.82
N PHE A 437 -55.26 14.18 -16.75
CA PHE A 437 -56.18 13.69 -15.73
C PHE A 437 -56.53 14.83 -14.76
N THR A 438 -57.54 15.61 -15.13
CA THR A 438 -57.91 16.85 -14.43
C THR A 438 -59.32 16.78 -13.88
N CYS A 439 -59.58 17.58 -12.84
CA CYS A 439 -60.90 17.78 -12.28
C CYS A 439 -61.85 18.39 -13.35
N SER A 440 -63.04 17.81 -13.49
CA SER A 440 -64.02 18.25 -14.46
C SER A 440 -64.62 19.65 -14.20
N ASN A 441 -64.40 20.20 -13.02
CA ASN A 441 -64.88 21.54 -12.66
C ASN A 441 -63.75 22.59 -12.70
N CYS A 442 -62.63 22.37 -12.00
CA CYS A 442 -61.57 23.38 -11.85
C CYS A 442 -60.39 23.15 -12.78
N ASN A 443 -60.38 22.06 -13.55
CA ASN A 443 -59.30 21.63 -14.45
C ASN A 443 -57.93 21.40 -13.78
N ASN A 444 -57.83 21.42 -12.47
CA ASN A 444 -56.58 21.08 -11.75
C ASN A 444 -56.23 19.59 -11.92
N SER A 445 -54.96 19.27 -12.00
CA SER A 445 -54.52 17.88 -12.12
C SER A 445 -54.93 17.07 -10.89
N LEU A 446 -55.48 15.88 -11.16
CA LEU A 446 -55.85 14.92 -10.10
C LEU A 446 -54.78 13.84 -9.87
N ALA A 447 -53.68 13.87 -10.64
CA ALA A 447 -52.62 12.89 -10.51
C ALA A 447 -51.92 12.96 -9.14
N GLY A 448 -52.07 11.89 -8.37
CA GLY A 448 -51.50 11.81 -7.00
C GLY A 448 -52.36 12.53 -5.94
N GLN A 449 -53.52 13.06 -6.29
CA GLN A 449 -54.44 13.67 -5.35
C GLN A 449 -55.66 12.76 -5.10
N ARG A 450 -56.32 12.97 -3.97
CA ARG A 450 -57.59 12.29 -3.69
C ARG A 450 -58.67 12.89 -4.57
N PHE A 451 -59.37 12.07 -5.29
CA PHE A 451 -60.47 12.46 -6.16
C PHE A 451 -61.66 11.52 -5.96
N THR A 452 -62.79 11.94 -6.42
CA THR A 452 -63.99 11.12 -6.50
C THR A 452 -64.64 11.28 -7.86
N SER A 453 -65.44 10.35 -8.25
CA SER A 453 -66.11 10.42 -9.57
C SER A 453 -67.62 10.37 -9.40
N ARG A 454 -68.28 11.14 -10.24
CA ARG A 454 -69.75 11.14 -10.38
C ARG A 454 -70.09 11.27 -11.84
N ASP A 455 -71.04 10.48 -12.31
CA ASP A 455 -71.50 10.48 -13.71
C ASP A 455 -70.33 10.39 -14.70
N ASP A 456 -69.37 9.46 -14.40
CA ASP A 456 -68.16 9.18 -15.16
C ASP A 456 -67.15 10.34 -15.24
N LYS A 457 -67.37 11.42 -14.53
CA LYS A 457 -66.47 12.57 -14.47
C LYS A 457 -65.68 12.60 -13.17
N PRO A 458 -64.34 12.79 -13.20
CA PRO A 458 -63.55 12.91 -12.00
C PRO A 458 -63.55 14.34 -11.45
N TYR A 459 -63.61 14.48 -10.13
CA TYR A 459 -63.62 15.75 -9.40
C TYR A 459 -62.60 15.71 -8.26
N CYS A 460 -61.87 16.79 -7.99
CA CYS A 460 -61.11 16.92 -6.78
C CYS A 460 -62.04 16.98 -5.56
N ALA A 461 -61.48 16.72 -4.37
CA ALA A 461 -62.24 16.67 -3.15
C ALA A 461 -63.05 17.96 -2.88
N ASP A 462 -62.43 19.10 -3.14
CA ASP A 462 -63.01 20.42 -2.93
C ASP A 462 -64.18 20.67 -3.91
N CYS A 463 -63.97 20.48 -5.20
CA CYS A 463 -65.00 20.65 -6.19
C CYS A 463 -66.17 19.67 -6.00
N PHE A 464 -65.88 18.43 -5.63
CA PHE A 464 -66.90 17.45 -5.33
C PHE A 464 -67.70 17.87 -4.08
N GLY A 465 -67.00 18.36 -3.04
CA GLY A 465 -67.60 18.89 -1.84
C GLY A 465 -68.52 20.07 -2.12
N GLU A 466 -68.07 21.02 -2.94
CA GLU A 466 -68.84 22.20 -3.26
C GLU A 466 -70.08 21.89 -4.14
N LEU A 467 -69.93 21.00 -5.10
CA LEU A 467 -71.00 20.71 -6.06
C LEU A 467 -72.02 19.67 -5.57
N PHE A 468 -71.58 18.68 -4.82
CA PHE A 468 -72.38 17.49 -4.56
C PHE A 468 -72.49 17.09 -3.08
N ALA A 469 -71.65 17.64 -2.19
CA ALA A 469 -71.74 17.29 -0.80
C ALA A 469 -72.94 17.97 -0.15
N LYS A 470 -73.56 17.27 0.80
CA LYS A 470 -74.56 17.83 1.69
C LYS A 470 -73.93 18.94 2.51
N ARG A 471 -74.63 19.99 2.75
CA ARG A 471 -74.15 21.13 3.57
C ARG A 471 -74.52 20.96 5.02
N CYS A 472 -73.64 21.32 5.88
CA CYS A 472 -73.89 21.35 7.31
C CYS A 472 -74.92 22.49 7.63
N THR A 473 -76.02 22.17 8.28
CA THR A 473 -77.03 23.12 8.65
C THR A 473 -76.55 24.24 9.60
N ALA A 474 -75.57 23.95 10.43
CA ALA A 474 -75.03 24.91 11.38
C ALA A 474 -73.95 25.85 10.81
N CYS A 475 -73.04 25.36 9.93
CA CYS A 475 -71.92 26.16 9.43
C CYS A 475 -71.92 26.36 7.90
N SER A 476 -72.93 25.86 7.22
CA SER A 476 -73.13 25.92 5.75
C SER A 476 -72.02 25.36 4.90
N ARG A 477 -70.93 24.79 5.48
CA ARG A 477 -69.83 24.18 4.79
C ARG A 477 -70.19 22.79 4.27
N PRO A 478 -69.59 22.34 3.15
CA PRO A 478 -69.91 21.04 2.64
C PRO A 478 -69.43 19.94 3.59
N ILE A 479 -70.23 18.91 3.77
CA ILE A 479 -69.88 17.72 4.53
C ILE A 479 -69.25 16.73 3.57
N THR A 480 -67.89 16.72 3.52
CA THR A 480 -67.14 15.85 2.63
C THR A 480 -66.93 14.51 3.31
N GLY A 481 -67.50 13.43 2.77
CA GLY A 481 -67.30 12.06 3.26
C GLY A 481 -65.91 11.49 2.94
N ILE A 482 -65.04 12.27 2.28
CA ILE A 482 -63.69 11.88 1.87
C ILE A 482 -62.75 12.04 3.07
N GLY A 483 -62.41 10.91 3.73
CA GLY A 483 -61.54 10.89 4.90
C GLY A 483 -62.21 10.43 6.19
N GLY A 484 -63.42 9.87 6.11
CA GLY A 484 -64.09 9.26 7.28
C GLY A 484 -64.67 10.27 8.25
N THR A 485 -64.99 11.49 7.79
CA THR A 485 -65.66 12.49 8.62
C THR A 485 -67.03 11.94 9.00
N ARG A 486 -67.26 11.69 10.24
CA ARG A 486 -68.56 11.31 10.78
C ARG A 486 -69.47 12.53 10.74
N PHE A 487 -70.62 12.37 10.18
CA PHE A 487 -71.67 13.40 10.19
C PHE A 487 -72.97 12.87 10.81
N ILE A 488 -73.75 13.73 11.25
CA ILE A 488 -75.06 13.39 11.83
C ILE A 488 -76.11 13.86 10.84
N SER A 489 -77.08 13.01 10.57
CA SER A 489 -78.24 13.37 9.79
C SER A 489 -79.51 13.09 10.63
N PHE A 490 -80.42 14.01 10.55
CA PHE A 490 -81.74 13.88 11.16
C PHE A 490 -82.72 14.59 10.22
N GLU A 491 -83.72 13.86 9.79
CA GLU A 491 -84.64 14.33 8.73
C GLU A 491 -83.81 14.68 7.48
N ASP A 492 -84.07 15.79 6.84
CA ASP A 492 -83.29 16.25 5.66
C ASP A 492 -82.14 17.18 6.02
N ARG A 493 -81.78 17.31 7.30
CA ARG A 493 -80.69 18.15 7.78
C ARG A 493 -79.46 17.36 8.17
N HIS A 494 -78.34 17.98 7.95
CA HIS A 494 -77.05 17.32 8.16
C HIS A 494 -76.09 18.24 8.89
N TRP A 495 -75.23 17.66 9.79
CA TRP A 495 -74.25 18.41 10.59
C TRP A 495 -72.94 17.69 10.63
N HIS A 496 -71.84 18.46 10.65
CA HIS A 496 -70.54 17.89 11.06
C HIS A 496 -70.71 17.45 12.55
N ASN A 497 -69.90 16.45 12.93
CA ASN A 497 -69.95 15.94 14.30
C ASN A 497 -69.74 17.06 15.35
N ASP A 498 -68.76 17.97 15.04
CA ASP A 498 -68.47 19.10 15.92
C ASP A 498 -69.48 20.26 15.85
N CYS A 499 -70.26 20.27 14.82
CA CYS A 499 -71.33 21.28 14.63
C CYS A 499 -72.69 20.85 15.21
N PHE A 500 -72.81 19.60 15.66
CA PHE A 500 -74.02 19.10 16.28
C PHE A 500 -74.08 19.42 17.78
N ILE A 501 -74.32 20.68 18.08
CA ILE A 501 -74.25 21.23 19.40
C ILE A 501 -75.61 21.88 19.76
N CYS A 502 -75.98 21.90 21.03
CA CYS A 502 -77.17 22.55 21.55
C CYS A 502 -77.13 24.06 21.27
N ALA A 503 -78.14 24.61 20.67
CA ALA A 503 -78.27 26.07 20.42
C ALA A 503 -78.26 26.90 21.70
N GLY A 504 -78.79 26.38 22.80
CA GLY A 504 -78.83 27.07 24.10
C GLY A 504 -77.46 27.00 24.83
N CYS A 505 -77.00 25.84 25.21
CA CYS A 505 -75.79 25.65 26.05
C CYS A 505 -74.54 25.33 25.32
N LYS A 506 -74.53 25.19 23.99
CA LYS A 506 -73.38 24.84 23.14
C LYS A 506 -72.76 23.48 23.43
N ALA A 507 -73.37 22.66 24.26
CA ALA A 507 -72.86 21.30 24.52
C ALA A 507 -73.06 20.39 23.29
N SER A 508 -72.11 19.45 23.05
CA SER A 508 -72.25 18.49 21.98
C SER A 508 -73.45 17.55 22.21
N LEU A 509 -74.25 17.38 21.18
CA LEU A 509 -75.40 16.51 21.16
C LEU A 509 -75.11 15.13 20.51
N VAL A 510 -73.87 14.86 20.13
CA VAL A 510 -73.49 13.60 19.53
C VAL A 510 -73.72 12.45 20.50
N GLY A 511 -74.59 11.49 20.11
CA GLY A 511 -74.96 10.36 20.95
C GLY A 511 -75.86 10.69 22.13
N ARG A 512 -76.43 11.91 22.19
CA ARG A 512 -77.36 12.33 23.20
C ARG A 512 -78.71 12.61 22.58
N GLY A 513 -79.74 12.51 23.39
CA GLY A 513 -81.11 12.92 23.02
C GLY A 513 -81.14 14.42 22.77
N PHE A 514 -81.89 14.86 21.78
CA PHE A 514 -82.10 16.26 21.45
C PHE A 514 -83.53 16.48 21.02
N ILE A 515 -83.94 17.74 21.03
CA ILE A 515 -85.23 18.18 20.63
C ILE A 515 -85.02 19.24 19.55
N THR A 516 -85.82 19.20 18.53
CA THR A 516 -85.86 20.24 17.48
C THR A 516 -86.72 21.41 17.91
N ASP A 517 -86.19 22.61 17.77
CA ASP A 517 -86.92 23.86 18.11
C ASP A 517 -86.80 24.79 16.86
N GLY A 518 -87.70 24.62 15.92
CA GLY A 518 -87.65 25.26 14.61
C GLY A 518 -86.40 24.75 13.80
N GLU A 519 -85.51 25.67 13.46
CA GLU A 519 -84.27 25.32 12.75
C GLU A 519 -83.16 24.88 13.68
N ASP A 520 -83.28 25.16 14.97
CA ASP A 520 -82.27 24.84 15.99
C ASP A 520 -82.45 23.44 16.61
N ILE A 521 -81.36 22.92 17.17
CA ILE A 521 -81.39 21.72 17.98
C ILE A 521 -80.98 22.06 19.42
N ILE A 522 -81.74 21.57 20.39
CA ILE A 522 -81.47 21.84 21.80
C ILE A 522 -81.45 20.56 22.64
N CYS A 523 -80.66 20.55 23.71
CA CYS A 523 -80.71 19.45 24.68
C CYS A 523 -82.00 19.44 25.48
N PRO A 524 -82.38 18.30 26.06
CA PRO A 524 -83.61 18.20 26.84
C PRO A 524 -83.70 19.19 28.04
N GLU A 525 -82.53 19.53 28.58
CA GLU A 525 -82.40 20.44 29.70
C GLU A 525 -82.72 21.90 29.27
N CYS A 526 -82.10 22.31 28.14
CA CYS A 526 -82.41 23.65 27.59
C CYS A 526 -83.87 23.75 27.07
N ALA A 527 -84.40 22.63 26.57
CA ALA A 527 -85.81 22.59 26.17
C ALA A 527 -86.76 22.79 27.36
N LYS A 528 -86.48 22.20 28.52
CA LYS A 528 -87.25 22.41 29.76
C LYS A 528 -87.20 23.85 30.22
N LEU A 529 -85.99 24.48 30.15
CA LEU A 529 -85.84 25.91 30.55
C LEU A 529 -86.56 26.89 29.62
N LYS A 530 -86.88 26.50 28.39
CA LYS A 530 -87.69 27.33 27.45
C LYS A 530 -89.19 27.19 27.66
N LEU A 531 -89.65 26.11 28.32
CA LEU A 531 -91.05 25.82 28.56
C LEU A 531 -91.50 26.26 29.96
N MET A 532 -90.57 26.72 30.79
CA MET A 532 -90.81 27.41 32.06
C MET A 532 -90.83 28.91 31.82
#